data_b152a8a55470d09078c553c5553588de
#
_entry.id   b152a8a55470d09078c553c5553588de
#
_cell.length_a   1.000
_cell.length_b   1.000
_cell.length_c   1.000
_cell.angle_alpha   90.00
_cell.angle_beta   90.00
_cell.angle_gamma   90.00
#
_symmetry.space_group_name_H-M   'P 1'
#
loop_
_entity.id
_entity.type
_entity.pdbx_description
1 polymer ?
#
loop_
_entity_poly.entity_id
_entity_poly.type
_entity_poly.pdbx_seq_one_letter_code
_entity_poly.pdbx_strand_id
1 'polypeptide(L)'
;RLTGRADDMLVIRGINVYPREIETVLMDDPDVGANYAIVVDRRGTMAEIRVRAEATAEAGNRIPEATERLTRVLADRIRIRAGVEMVPEGSMPRTEVGKVKRVFEQIDDTDPLV
;
A
#
# COMPACT_ATOMS: atom_id res chain seq x y z
N ARG A 1 7.67 16.06 17.73
CA ARG A 1 6.53 15.84 17.20
C ARG A 1 6.28 14.46 16.68
N LEU A 2 5.15 14.09 16.65
CA LEU A 2 4.89 12.77 16.28
C LEU A 2 5.04 12.56 14.84
N THR A 3 5.63 11.51 14.48
CA THR A 3 5.83 11.18 13.11
C THR A 3 5.39 9.77 12.91
N GLY A 4 5.26 9.35 11.68
CA GLY A 4 4.88 8.00 11.39
C GLY A 4 3.41 7.71 11.57
N ARG A 5 2.59 8.75 11.66
CA ARG A 5 1.20 8.54 11.75
C ARG A 5 0.64 8.15 10.43
N ALA A 6 -0.38 7.34 10.44
CA ALA A 6 -1.01 6.88 9.23
C ALA A 6 -1.68 8.01 8.47
N ASP A 7 -1.98 9.11 9.15
CA ASP A 7 -2.68 10.21 8.50
C ASP A 7 -1.73 11.30 8.02
N ASP A 8 -0.42 11.07 8.08
CA ASP A 8 0.51 12.04 7.54
C ASP A 8 0.34 12.12 6.03
N MET A 9 0.20 13.34 5.54
CA MET A 9 -0.01 13.55 4.13
C MET A 9 1.25 13.32 3.33
N LEU A 10 1.12 12.68 2.19
CA LEU A 10 2.20 12.50 1.25
C LEU A 10 1.95 13.39 0.05
N VAL A 11 3.01 14.00 -0.48
CA VAL A 11 2.88 14.79 -1.70
C VAL A 11 3.58 13.99 -2.80
N ILE A 12 2.79 13.52 -3.76
CA ILE A 12 3.27 12.68 -4.84
C ILE A 12 2.93 13.38 -6.13
N ARG A 13 3.94 13.83 -6.87
CA ARG A 13 3.74 14.51 -8.14
C ARG A 13 2.82 15.72 -8.00
N GLY A 14 2.95 16.43 -6.86
CA GLY A 14 2.12 17.59 -6.61
C GLY A 14 0.72 17.28 -6.13
N ILE A 15 0.39 16.02 -5.91
CA ILE A 15 -0.92 15.61 -5.44
C ILE A 15 -0.82 15.23 -3.98
N ASN A 16 -1.75 15.72 -3.18
CA ASN A 16 -1.79 15.38 -1.76
C ASN A 16 -2.45 14.03 -1.60
N VAL A 17 -1.71 13.06 -1.07
CA VAL A 17 -2.20 11.72 -0.89
C VAL A 17 -2.17 11.39 0.59
N TYR A 18 -3.30 10.93 1.11
CA TYR A 18 -3.41 10.60 2.52
C TYR A 18 -3.40 9.09 2.68
N PRO A 19 -2.42 8.54 3.39
CA PRO A 19 -2.39 7.08 3.59
C PRO A 19 -3.67 6.53 4.17
N ARG A 20 -4.37 7.36 4.97
CA ARG A 20 -5.64 6.91 5.54
C ARG A 20 -6.66 6.57 4.46
N GLU A 21 -6.66 7.30 3.34
CA GLU A 21 -7.59 6.98 2.28
C GLU A 21 -7.24 5.68 1.60
N ILE A 22 -5.94 5.40 1.46
CA ILE A 22 -5.53 4.12 0.93
C ILE A 22 -5.95 3.00 1.87
N GLU A 23 -5.73 3.21 3.16
CA GLU A 23 -6.10 2.23 4.16
C GLU A 23 -7.59 1.94 4.13
N THR A 24 -8.40 2.98 4.00
CA THR A 24 -9.85 2.81 3.96
C THR A 24 -10.26 1.94 2.78
N VAL A 25 -9.67 2.18 1.61
CA VAL A 25 -9.98 1.37 0.45
C VAL A 25 -9.60 -0.09 0.69
N LEU A 26 -8.43 -0.31 1.27
CA LEU A 26 -7.97 -1.67 1.51
C LEU A 26 -8.84 -2.38 2.53
N MET A 27 -9.18 -1.71 3.61
CA MET A 27 -9.95 -2.35 4.67
C MET A 27 -11.39 -2.59 4.28
N ASP A 28 -11.90 -1.83 3.32
CA ASP A 28 -13.25 -2.04 2.84
C ASP A 28 -13.35 -3.18 1.85
N ASP A 29 -12.23 -3.69 1.37
CA ASP A 29 -12.25 -4.75 0.37
C ASP A 29 -12.19 -6.10 1.07
N PRO A 30 -13.19 -6.97 0.85
CA PRO A 30 -13.24 -8.24 1.57
C PRO A 30 -12.12 -9.20 1.22
N ASP A 31 -11.44 -8.99 0.10
CA ASP A 31 -10.35 -9.87 -0.31
C ASP A 31 -9.01 -9.46 0.27
N VAL A 32 -8.93 -8.34 0.96
CA VAL A 32 -7.68 -7.84 1.54
C VAL A 32 -7.61 -8.29 2.99
N GLY A 33 -6.48 -8.89 3.36
CA GLY A 33 -6.25 -9.29 4.74
C GLY A 33 -5.77 -8.13 5.59
N ALA A 34 -5.19 -8.45 6.73
CA ALA A 34 -4.84 -7.44 7.71
C ALA A 34 -3.50 -6.76 7.44
N ASN A 35 -2.67 -7.36 6.59
CA ASN A 35 -1.32 -6.85 6.37
C ASN A 35 -1.24 -6.13 5.05
N TYR A 36 -0.71 -4.93 5.07
CA TYR A 36 -0.47 -4.17 3.85
C TYR A 36 0.66 -3.19 4.12
N ALA A 37 1.21 -2.64 3.05
CA ALA A 37 2.23 -1.60 3.15
C ALA A 37 2.09 -0.66 1.96
N ILE A 38 2.44 0.59 2.18
CA ILE A 38 2.43 1.61 1.16
C ILE A 38 3.88 1.99 0.94
N VAL A 39 4.34 1.90 -0.31
CA VAL A 39 5.72 2.23 -0.66
C VAL A 39 5.71 3.45 -1.54
N VAL A 40 6.44 4.48 -1.12
CA VAL A 40 6.66 5.66 -1.94
C VAL A 40 7.98 5.44 -2.65
N ASP A 41 7.91 5.24 -3.96
CA ASP A 41 9.09 4.92 -4.76
C ASP A 41 9.68 6.22 -5.28
N ARG A 42 10.88 6.56 -4.80
CA ARG A 42 11.52 7.80 -5.19
C ARG A 42 12.78 7.57 -6.02
N ARG A 43 12.88 6.40 -6.62
CA ARG A 43 14.08 6.08 -7.40
C ARG A 43 14.13 6.85 -8.72
N GLY A 44 12.99 7.19 -9.28
CA GLY A 44 12.95 7.91 -10.54
C GLY A 44 12.87 9.41 -10.32
N THR A 45 12.71 10.14 -11.41
CA THR A 45 12.57 11.58 -11.33
C THR A 45 11.24 11.99 -10.72
N MET A 46 10.23 11.15 -10.80
CA MET A 46 8.93 11.42 -10.20
C MET A 46 8.59 10.31 -9.24
N ALA A 47 8.13 10.69 -8.07
CA ALA A 47 7.74 9.71 -7.07
C ALA A 47 6.51 8.94 -7.52
N GLU A 48 6.43 7.68 -7.13
CA GLU A 48 5.30 6.82 -7.43
C GLU A 48 4.86 6.12 -6.16
N ILE A 49 3.60 5.73 -6.13
CA ILE A 49 3.06 4.99 -5.01
C ILE A 49 2.81 3.56 -5.41
N ARG A 50 3.23 2.64 -4.57
CA ARG A 50 2.89 1.23 -4.70
C ARG A 50 2.28 0.75 -3.40
N VAL A 51 1.32 -0.15 -3.52
CA VAL A 51 0.65 -0.73 -2.37
C VAL A 51 0.83 -2.23 -2.46
N ARG A 52 1.35 -2.82 -1.40
CA ARG A 52 1.44 -4.28 -1.30
C ARG A 52 0.49 -4.73 -0.21
N ALA A 53 -0.39 -5.66 -0.53
CA ALA A 53 -1.40 -6.11 0.42
C ALA A 53 -1.48 -7.62 0.37
N GLU A 54 -1.71 -8.24 1.53
CA GLU A 54 -1.95 -9.68 1.58
C GLU A 54 -3.41 -9.94 1.29
N ALA A 55 -3.66 -10.94 0.45
CA ALA A 55 -5.01 -11.42 0.22
C ALA A 55 -5.42 -12.31 1.38
N THR A 56 -6.72 -12.40 1.60
CA THR A 56 -7.22 -13.39 2.55
C THR A 56 -7.03 -14.78 1.96
N ALA A 57 -7.08 -15.79 2.82
CA ALA A 57 -6.95 -17.16 2.35
C ALA A 57 -8.03 -17.50 1.33
N GLU A 58 -9.22 -16.97 1.53
CA GLU A 58 -10.33 -17.24 0.63
C GLU A 58 -10.16 -16.57 -0.72
N ALA A 59 -9.40 -15.49 -0.76
CA ALA A 59 -9.21 -14.74 -1.99
C ALA A 59 -7.99 -15.20 -2.78
N GLY A 60 -7.32 -16.27 -2.33
CA GLY A 60 -6.07 -16.67 -2.96
C GLY A 60 -6.19 -16.99 -4.44
N ASN A 61 -7.35 -17.44 -4.90
CA ASN A 61 -7.54 -17.75 -6.31
C ASN A 61 -8.18 -16.58 -7.07
N ARG A 62 -8.35 -15.44 -6.42
CA ARG A 62 -8.93 -14.26 -7.06
C ARG A 62 -7.96 -13.07 -7.04
N ILE A 63 -6.68 -13.33 -6.80
CA ILE A 63 -5.71 -12.25 -6.66
C ILE A 63 -5.67 -11.34 -7.89
N PRO A 64 -5.66 -11.85 -9.13
CA PRO A 64 -5.64 -10.93 -10.27
C PRO A 64 -6.86 -10.02 -10.32
N GLU A 65 -8.03 -10.55 -10.03
CA GLU A 65 -9.25 -9.74 -10.07
C GLU A 65 -9.24 -8.71 -8.96
N ALA A 66 -8.80 -9.08 -7.77
CA ALA A 66 -8.74 -8.15 -6.67
C ALA A 66 -7.71 -7.06 -6.94
N THR A 67 -6.58 -7.43 -7.53
CA THR A 67 -5.55 -6.46 -7.87
C THR A 67 -6.08 -5.41 -8.83
N GLU A 68 -6.78 -5.87 -9.86
CA GLU A 68 -7.32 -4.95 -10.85
C GLU A 68 -8.36 -4.02 -10.22
N ARG A 69 -9.24 -4.59 -9.41
CA ARG A 69 -10.25 -3.79 -8.74
C ARG A 69 -9.64 -2.73 -7.84
N LEU A 70 -8.65 -3.12 -7.03
CA LEU A 70 -8.00 -2.18 -6.12
C LEU A 70 -7.25 -1.10 -6.88
N THR A 71 -6.59 -1.46 -7.97
CA THR A 71 -5.88 -0.48 -8.77
C THR A 71 -6.84 0.60 -9.24
N ARG A 72 -8.02 0.19 -9.71
CA ARG A 72 -9.00 1.14 -10.22
C ARG A 72 -9.59 2.00 -9.10
N VAL A 73 -9.95 1.37 -7.99
CA VAL A 73 -10.58 2.10 -6.89
C VAL A 73 -9.59 3.07 -6.26
N LEU A 74 -8.34 2.65 -6.10
CA LEU A 74 -7.34 3.54 -5.53
C LEU A 74 -7.08 4.74 -6.43
N ALA A 75 -6.95 4.52 -7.74
CA ALA A 75 -6.71 5.64 -8.64
C ALA A 75 -7.84 6.66 -8.57
N ASP A 76 -9.06 6.16 -8.43
CA ASP A 76 -10.22 7.04 -8.33
C ASP A 76 -10.22 7.81 -7.02
N ARG A 77 -9.80 7.16 -5.95
CA ARG A 77 -9.86 7.76 -4.62
C ARG A 77 -8.74 8.76 -4.39
N ILE A 78 -7.53 8.43 -4.77
CA ILE A 78 -6.39 9.29 -4.48
C ILE A 78 -5.95 10.12 -5.67
N ARG A 79 -6.61 9.98 -6.80
CA ARG A 79 -6.43 10.83 -7.98
C ARG A 79 -5.12 10.62 -8.71
N ILE A 80 -4.36 9.61 -8.36
CA ILE A 80 -3.17 9.23 -9.12
C ILE A 80 -3.15 7.72 -9.19
N ARG A 81 -2.38 7.22 -10.14
CA ARG A 81 -2.27 5.80 -10.32
C ARG A 81 -1.32 5.23 -9.30
N ALA A 82 -1.76 4.22 -8.58
CA ALA A 82 -0.91 3.50 -7.64
C ALA A 82 -0.73 2.09 -8.15
N GLY A 83 0.49 1.59 -8.09
CA GLY A 83 0.73 0.19 -8.40
C GLY A 83 0.24 -0.67 -7.25
N VAL A 84 -0.49 -1.73 -7.55
CA VAL A 84 -1.02 -2.61 -6.53
C VAL A 84 -0.43 -3.99 -6.74
N GLU A 85 0.11 -4.54 -5.66
CA GLU A 85 0.62 -5.90 -5.65
C GLU A 85 -0.07 -6.66 -4.54
N MET A 86 -0.90 -7.64 -4.89
CA MET A 86 -1.51 -8.50 -3.91
C MET A 86 -0.72 -9.78 -3.83
N VAL A 87 -0.44 -10.22 -2.61
CA VAL A 87 0.36 -11.42 -2.38
C VAL A 87 -0.46 -12.38 -1.54
N PRO A 88 -0.12 -13.66 -1.56
CA PRO A 88 -0.87 -14.65 -0.77
C PRO A 88 -0.75 -14.37 0.72
N GLU A 89 -1.72 -14.86 1.45
CA GLU A 89 -1.74 -14.68 2.89
C GLU A 89 -0.47 -15.23 3.50
N GLY A 90 0.11 -14.48 4.42
CA GLY A 90 1.32 -14.88 5.11
C GLY A 90 2.60 -14.56 4.39
N SER A 91 2.52 -13.93 3.22
CA SER A 91 3.71 -13.65 2.41
C SER A 91 4.49 -12.46 2.88
N MET A 92 3.86 -11.52 3.58
CA MET A 92 4.54 -10.31 3.98
C MET A 92 5.23 -10.49 5.32
N PRO A 93 6.38 -9.84 5.53
CA PRO A 93 7.04 -9.92 6.83
C PRO A 93 6.14 -9.37 7.92
N ARG A 94 6.20 -9.98 9.09
CA ARG A 94 5.42 -9.51 10.23
C ARG A 94 6.27 -8.58 11.07
N THR A 95 5.68 -7.49 11.52
CA THR A 95 6.38 -6.63 12.43
C THR A 95 6.34 -7.20 13.82
N GLU A 96 7.33 -6.82 14.59
CA GLU A 96 7.38 -7.21 15.98
C GLU A 96 6.32 -6.49 16.76
N VAL A 97 6.22 -6.86 17.97
CA VAL A 97 5.28 -6.29 18.89
C VAL A 97 5.39 -4.79 18.92
N GLY A 98 4.29 -4.14 19.03
CA GLY A 98 4.25 -2.72 19.22
C GLY A 98 3.82 -2.00 17.98
N LYS A 99 4.70 -1.26 17.37
CA LYS A 99 4.29 -0.42 16.26
C LYS A 99 4.28 -1.17 14.96
N VAL A 100 3.33 -0.83 14.13
CA VAL A 100 3.25 -1.36 12.80
C VAL A 100 3.48 -0.21 11.83
N LYS A 101 4.56 -0.29 11.09
CA LYS A 101 4.85 0.73 10.10
C LYS A 101 4.21 0.34 8.79
N ARG A 102 3.44 1.23 8.22
CA ARG A 102 2.72 0.95 7.00
C ARG A 102 3.25 1.70 5.79
N VAL A 103 3.97 2.81 6.00
CA VAL A 103 4.45 3.63 4.91
C VAL A 103 5.96 3.54 4.88
N PHE A 104 6.51 3.20 3.71
CA PHE A 104 7.94 3.03 3.51
C PHE A 104 8.37 3.85 2.31
N GLU A 105 9.63 4.28 2.30
CA GLU A 105 10.19 4.97 1.15
C GLU A 105 11.25 4.10 0.51
N GLN A 106 11.23 4.02 -0.81
CA GLN A 106 12.26 3.32 -1.55
C GLN A 106 13.08 4.34 -2.31
N ILE A 107 14.34 4.47 -1.92
CA ILE A 107 15.23 5.44 -2.52
C ILE A 107 16.32 4.81 -3.36
N ASP A 108 16.47 3.49 -3.30
CA ASP A 108 17.40 2.76 -4.14
C ASP A 108 16.75 1.42 -4.49
N ASP A 109 17.52 0.52 -5.04
CA ASP A 109 16.96 -0.75 -5.52
C ASP A 109 16.66 -1.75 -4.42
N THR A 110 16.92 -1.40 -3.17
CA THR A 110 16.62 -2.28 -2.05
C THR A 110 15.13 -2.23 -1.75
N ASP A 111 14.50 -3.40 -1.62
CA ASP A 111 13.08 -3.47 -1.31
C ASP A 111 12.90 -3.09 0.15
N PRO A 112 12.16 -2.02 0.46
CA PRO A 112 12.01 -1.59 1.84
C PRO A 112 11.15 -2.53 2.68
N LEU A 113 10.51 -3.51 2.07
CA LEU A 113 9.66 -4.44 2.78
C LEU A 113 10.35 -5.76 3.10
N VAL A 114 11.62 -5.86 2.81
CA VAL A 114 12.38 -7.08 3.06
C VAL A 114 13.20 -6.95 4.33
#